data_a170a0dd8702075708c8bf1a700adbdb
#
_entry.id   a170a0dd8702075708c8bf1a700adbdb
#
_cell.length_a   1.000
_cell.length_b   1.000
_cell.length_c   1.000
_cell.angle_alpha   90.00
_cell.angle_beta   90.00
_cell.angle_gamma   90.00
#
_symmetry.space_group_name_H-M   'P 1'
#
loop_
_entity.id
_entity.type
_entity.pdbx_description
1 polymer ?
#
loop_
_entity_poly.entity_id
_entity_poly.type
_entity_poly.pdbx_seq_one_letter_code
_entity_poly.pdbx_strand_id
1 'polypeptide(L)'
;TAVLFYRDAASEWPVVKIERGADAAWIALEDGRIVRYDHLDLPVGPDGRASWNGRTYARAEMGSATVARVMGGVDVAVGDRLSYQVLRSEGDARGWLSVEAWPSGFVDVSVGRFWPVDRIVSGKGERG
;
A
#
# COMPACT_ATOMS: atom_id res chain seq x y z
N THR A 1 8.31 10.54 -9.71
CA THR A 1 8.18 9.08 -9.65
C THR A 1 9.28 8.51 -8.76
N ALA A 2 8.95 7.59 -7.95
CA ALA A 2 9.91 6.91 -7.08
C ALA A 2 9.61 5.42 -7.04
N VAL A 3 10.63 4.62 -6.79
CA VAL A 3 10.48 3.18 -6.68
C VAL A 3 11.16 2.71 -5.40
N LEU A 4 10.43 1.93 -4.61
CA LEU A 4 10.97 1.27 -3.46
C LEU A 4 10.97 -0.23 -3.69
N PHE A 5 12.00 -0.91 -3.26
CA PHE A 5 11.99 -2.37 -3.24
C PHE A 5 11.96 -2.81 -1.79
N TYR A 6 10.92 -3.52 -1.42
CA TYR A 6 10.79 -4.12 -0.10
C TYR A 6 11.26 -5.57 -0.16
N ARG A 7 11.81 -6.06 0.93
CA ARG A 7 12.27 -7.44 1.03
C ARG A 7 11.84 -8.04 2.36
N ASP A 8 11.37 -9.27 2.31
CA ASP A 8 11.17 -10.08 3.50
C ASP A 8 11.94 -11.40 3.34
N ALA A 9 11.69 -12.38 4.19
CA ALA A 9 12.41 -13.65 4.14
C ALA A 9 12.12 -14.46 2.87
N ALA A 10 11.02 -14.22 2.22
CA ALA A 10 10.57 -15.00 1.07
C ALA A 10 10.85 -14.35 -0.27
N SER A 11 10.80 -13.03 -0.37
CA SER A 11 10.85 -12.36 -1.67
C SER A 11 11.25 -10.89 -1.56
N GLU A 12 11.46 -10.30 -2.71
CA GLU A 12 11.68 -8.86 -2.86
C GLU A 12 10.68 -8.37 -3.90
N TRP A 13 10.03 -7.25 -3.64
CA TRP A 13 9.03 -6.73 -4.57
C TRP A 13 9.11 -5.21 -4.69
N PRO A 14 8.77 -4.67 -5.87
CA PRO A 14 8.79 -3.23 -6.09
C PRO A 14 7.46 -2.59 -5.73
N VAL A 15 7.54 -1.35 -5.28
CA VAL A 15 6.38 -0.48 -5.10
C VAL A 15 6.72 0.84 -5.77
N VAL A 16 5.86 1.29 -6.68
CA VAL A 16 6.11 2.47 -7.49
C VAL A 16 5.17 3.59 -7.08
N LYS A 17 5.73 4.75 -6.75
CA LYS A 17 4.95 5.92 -6.43
C LYS A 17 4.65 6.67 -7.71
N ILE A 18 3.38 6.92 -7.96
CA ILE A 18 2.93 7.70 -9.10
C ILE A 18 2.33 8.99 -8.56
N GLU A 19 2.81 10.10 -9.07
CA GLU A 19 2.32 11.40 -8.68
C GLU A 19 1.54 12.03 -9.81
N ARG A 20 0.40 12.62 -9.48
CA ARG A 20 -0.42 13.24 -10.48
C ARG A 20 -0.97 14.51 -9.87
N GLY A 21 -0.35 15.63 -10.19
CA GLY A 21 -0.68 16.91 -9.55
C GLY A 21 -0.42 16.85 -8.06
N ALA A 22 -1.42 17.14 -7.27
CA ALA A 22 -1.32 17.09 -5.82
C ALA A 22 -1.55 15.69 -5.25
N ASP A 23 -1.98 14.75 -6.09
CA ASP A 23 -2.29 13.40 -5.63
C ASP A 23 -1.12 12.46 -5.83
N ALA A 24 -1.04 11.47 -5.02
CA ALA A 24 -0.03 10.43 -5.15
C ALA A 24 -0.66 9.08 -4.83
N ALA A 25 -0.22 8.07 -5.52
CA ALA A 25 -0.64 6.70 -5.26
C ALA A 25 0.57 5.78 -5.39
N TRP A 26 0.51 4.63 -4.74
CA TRP A 26 1.54 3.62 -4.85
C TRP A 26 0.98 2.42 -5.59
N ILE A 27 1.77 1.86 -6.50
CA ILE A 27 1.38 0.71 -7.29
C ILE A 27 2.31 -0.44 -6.94
N ALA A 28 1.76 -1.59 -6.65
CA ALA A 28 2.53 -2.78 -6.33
C ALA A 28 2.05 -3.97 -7.16
N LEU A 29 2.89 -4.97 -7.28
CA LEU A 29 2.52 -6.21 -7.93
C LEU A 29 2.40 -7.26 -6.82
N GLU A 30 1.23 -7.80 -6.62
CA GLU A 30 0.96 -8.78 -5.57
C GLU A 30 0.19 -9.95 -6.16
N ASP A 31 0.68 -11.16 -5.97
CA ASP A 31 0.08 -12.39 -6.50
C ASP A 31 -0.19 -12.30 -8.01
N GLY A 32 0.76 -11.71 -8.73
CA GLY A 32 0.62 -11.55 -10.18
C GLY A 32 -0.40 -10.52 -10.62
N ARG A 33 -0.94 -9.74 -9.70
CA ARG A 33 -1.95 -8.73 -9.99
C ARG A 33 -1.45 -7.34 -9.57
N ILE A 34 -1.89 -6.33 -10.28
CA ILE A 34 -1.52 -4.95 -9.97
C ILE A 34 -2.45 -4.41 -8.89
N VAL A 35 -1.86 -3.86 -7.85
CA VAL A 35 -2.59 -3.28 -6.72
C VAL A 35 -2.26 -1.82 -6.63
N ARG A 36 -3.27 -1.00 -6.42
CA ARG A 36 -3.11 0.43 -6.19
C ARG A 36 -3.41 0.74 -4.73
N TYR A 37 -2.54 1.53 -4.10
CA TYR A 37 -2.72 2.00 -2.74
C TYR A 37 -2.89 3.51 -2.73
N ASP A 38 -3.96 3.99 -2.13
CA ASP A 38 -4.23 5.42 -1.97
C ASP A 38 -4.18 5.77 -0.49
N HIS A 39 -3.48 6.84 -0.15
CA HIS A 39 -3.31 7.26 1.24
C HIS A 39 -4.64 7.68 1.87
N LEU A 40 -4.82 7.33 3.14
CA LEU A 40 -5.98 7.73 3.92
C LEU A 40 -5.52 8.37 5.23
N ASP A 41 -6.18 9.46 5.62
CA ASP A 41 -6.00 10.03 6.93
C ASP A 41 -7.00 9.34 7.86
N LEU A 42 -6.61 8.18 8.36
CA LEU A 42 -7.51 7.34 9.12
C LEU A 42 -6.78 6.75 10.33
N PRO A 43 -7.30 6.91 11.53
CA PRO A 43 -6.68 6.29 12.68
C PRO A 43 -7.03 4.80 12.74
N VAL A 44 -6.07 4.02 13.21
CA VAL A 44 -6.26 2.58 13.42
C VAL A 44 -6.15 2.34 14.92
N GLY A 45 -7.13 1.66 15.49
CA GLY A 45 -7.13 1.38 16.92
C GLY A 45 -6.03 0.40 17.31
N PRO A 46 -5.65 0.39 18.61
CA PRO A 46 -4.60 -0.49 19.09
C PRO A 46 -4.97 -1.98 18.97
N ASP A 47 -6.24 -2.28 18.80
CA ASP A 47 -6.71 -3.64 18.60
C ASP A 47 -6.66 -4.07 17.13
N GLY A 48 -6.12 -3.23 16.24
CA GLY A 48 -6.03 -3.55 14.83
C GLY A 48 -7.35 -3.41 14.09
N ARG A 49 -8.21 -2.50 14.54
CA ARG A 49 -9.50 -2.26 13.91
C ARG A 49 -9.61 -0.82 13.42
N ALA A 50 -10.32 -0.65 12.33
CA ALA A 50 -10.57 0.67 11.77
C ALA A 50 -11.95 0.69 11.09
N SER A 51 -12.57 1.86 11.05
CA SER A 51 -13.84 2.05 10.35
C SER A 51 -13.60 3.01 9.19
N TRP A 52 -14.00 2.62 8.01
CA TRP A 52 -13.81 3.44 6.82
C TRP A 52 -14.93 3.15 5.82
N ASN A 53 -15.50 4.21 5.27
CA ASN A 53 -16.51 4.11 4.23
C ASN A 53 -17.70 3.22 4.65
N GLY A 54 -18.13 3.36 5.91
CA GLY A 54 -19.27 2.63 6.44
C GLY A 54 -19.01 1.16 6.76
N ARG A 55 -17.74 0.73 6.72
CA ARG A 55 -17.38 -0.66 7.01
C ARG A 55 -16.39 -0.72 8.14
N THR A 56 -16.39 -1.83 8.84
CA THR A 56 -15.39 -2.12 9.88
C THR A 56 -14.35 -3.08 9.31
N TYR A 57 -13.09 -2.74 9.49
CA TYR A 57 -11.96 -3.55 9.03
C TYR A 57 -11.21 -4.08 10.25
N ALA A 58 -10.78 -5.32 10.18
CA ALA A 58 -10.03 -5.95 11.27
C ALA A 58 -8.76 -6.58 10.72
N ARG A 59 -7.74 -6.68 11.57
CA ARG A 59 -6.45 -7.24 11.18
C ARG A 59 -6.60 -8.66 10.68
N ALA A 60 -6.13 -8.91 9.49
CA ALA A 60 -6.11 -10.24 8.87
C ALA A 60 -4.69 -10.77 8.72
N GLU A 61 -3.72 -9.88 8.52
CA GLU A 61 -2.32 -10.27 8.37
C GLU A 61 -1.42 -9.24 8.99
N MET A 62 -0.24 -9.64 9.40
CA MET A 62 0.79 -8.71 9.86
C MET A 62 2.15 -9.31 9.57
N GLY A 63 3.13 -8.45 9.41
CA GLY A 63 4.49 -8.86 9.12
C GLY A 63 5.45 -7.70 9.15
N SER A 64 6.66 -7.92 8.67
CA SER A 64 7.66 -6.88 8.56
C SER A 64 8.42 -7.02 7.26
N ALA A 65 8.99 -5.93 6.80
CA ALA A 65 9.79 -5.90 5.59
C ALA A 65 10.92 -4.90 5.77
N THR A 66 11.95 -5.01 4.95
CA THR A 66 13.09 -4.10 4.95
C THR A 66 13.15 -3.42 3.60
N VAL A 67 13.52 -2.16 3.58
CA VAL A 67 13.75 -1.44 2.33
C VAL A 67 15.07 -1.93 1.75
N ALA A 68 15.00 -2.61 0.62
CA ALA A 68 16.16 -3.19 -0.03
C ALA A 68 16.83 -2.23 -1.02
N ARG A 69 16.06 -1.43 -1.73
CA ARG A 69 16.56 -0.46 -2.70
C ARG A 69 15.62 0.73 -2.79
N VAL A 70 16.16 1.90 -3.11
CA VAL A 70 15.40 3.12 -3.26
C VAL A 70 15.83 3.83 -4.53
N MET A 71 14.87 4.25 -5.33
CA MET A 71 15.12 5.04 -6.53
C MET A 71 14.14 6.21 -6.53
N GLY A 72 14.64 7.42 -6.68
CA GLY A 72 13.80 8.63 -6.67
C GLY A 72 13.69 9.26 -5.30
N GLY A 73 12.83 10.25 -5.17
CA GLY A 73 12.71 11.04 -3.95
C GLY A 73 11.68 10.49 -2.99
N VAL A 74 12.13 9.82 -1.95
CA VAL A 74 11.27 9.32 -0.88
C VAL A 74 11.99 9.51 0.45
N ASP A 75 11.23 9.58 1.53
CA ASP A 75 11.76 9.83 2.86
C ASP A 75 12.06 8.53 3.61
N VAL A 76 12.62 7.57 2.93
CA VAL A 76 13.02 6.30 3.54
C VAL A 76 14.41 5.94 3.03
N ALA A 77 15.11 5.10 3.74
CA ALA A 77 16.47 4.71 3.39
C ALA A 77 16.59 3.20 3.30
N VAL A 78 17.55 2.75 2.51
CA VAL A 78 17.89 1.32 2.45
C VAL A 78 18.25 0.84 3.85
N GLY A 79 17.69 -0.27 4.24
CA GLY A 79 17.87 -0.84 5.58
C GLY A 79 16.77 -0.48 6.56
N ASP A 80 15.91 0.49 6.23
CA ASP A 80 14.79 0.81 7.10
C ASP A 80 13.86 -0.40 7.17
N ARG A 81 13.41 -0.71 8.38
CA ARG A 81 12.52 -1.85 8.60
C ARG A 81 11.16 -1.33 9.02
N LEU A 82 10.14 -1.78 8.33
CA LEU A 82 8.77 -1.40 8.65
C LEU A 82 7.99 -2.62 9.13
N SER A 83 6.98 -2.36 9.94
CA SER A 83 5.99 -3.37 10.29
C SER A 83 4.72 -3.05 9.52
N TYR A 84 4.03 -4.06 9.03
CA TYR A 84 2.81 -3.82 8.28
C TYR A 84 1.66 -4.69 8.79
N GLN A 85 0.44 -4.21 8.55
CA GLN A 85 -0.77 -4.94 8.82
C GLN A 85 -1.69 -4.81 7.62
N VAL A 86 -2.44 -5.86 7.34
CA VAL A 86 -3.50 -5.86 6.35
C VAL A 86 -4.81 -6.03 7.10
N LEU A 87 -5.72 -5.08 6.96
CA LEU A 87 -7.03 -5.13 7.60
C LEU A 87 -8.09 -5.40 6.53
N ARG A 88 -8.98 -6.32 6.81
CA ARG A 88 -10.02 -6.69 5.86
C ARG A 88 -11.40 -6.49 6.45
N SER A 89 -12.35 -6.16 5.57
CA SER A 89 -13.74 -6.01 5.94
C SER A 89 -14.47 -7.30 5.67
N GLU A 90 -15.34 -7.69 6.60
CA GLU A 90 -16.16 -8.84 6.39
C GLU A 90 -17.09 -8.63 5.21
N GLY A 91 -17.19 -9.57 4.34
CA GLY A 91 -18.10 -9.52 3.20
C GLY A 91 -17.64 -8.70 2.01
N ASP A 92 -16.49 -8.05 2.06
CA ASP A 92 -15.99 -7.29 0.93
C ASP A 92 -14.57 -7.74 0.61
N ALA A 93 -14.41 -8.42 -0.50
CA ALA A 93 -13.11 -8.91 -0.92
C ALA A 93 -12.42 -7.99 -1.94
N ARG A 94 -13.01 -6.83 -2.26
CA ARG A 94 -12.45 -6.01 -3.33
C ARG A 94 -11.31 -5.12 -2.88
N GLY A 95 -11.25 -4.80 -1.62
CA GLY A 95 -10.23 -3.90 -1.12
C GLY A 95 -9.87 -4.22 0.30
N TRP A 96 -8.81 -3.59 0.78
CA TRP A 96 -8.33 -3.77 2.15
C TRP A 96 -7.62 -2.50 2.59
N LEU A 97 -7.38 -2.40 3.90
CA LEU A 97 -6.56 -1.31 4.43
C LEU A 97 -5.16 -1.84 4.70
N SER A 98 -4.17 -1.06 4.35
CA SER A 98 -2.78 -1.37 4.62
C SER A 98 -2.26 -0.36 5.62
N VAL A 99 -1.60 -0.83 6.67
CA VAL A 99 -1.02 0.01 7.71
C VAL A 99 0.46 -0.28 7.79
N GLU A 100 1.30 0.73 7.59
CA GLU A 100 2.74 0.58 7.69
C GLU A 100 3.26 1.44 8.82
N ALA A 101 4.00 0.85 9.74
CA ALA A 101 4.64 1.57 10.84
C ALA A 101 6.15 1.59 10.61
N TRP A 102 6.70 2.79 10.53
CA TRP A 102 8.10 3.03 10.22
C TRP A 102 8.93 3.33 11.48
N PRO A 103 10.25 3.14 11.45
CA PRO A 103 11.09 3.37 12.63
C PRO A 103 11.00 4.77 13.21
N SER A 104 10.68 5.76 12.39
CA SER A 104 10.53 7.14 12.84
C SER A 104 9.29 7.35 13.71
N GLY A 105 8.40 6.37 13.77
CA GLY A 105 7.10 6.52 14.44
C GLY A 105 5.99 6.91 13.47
N PHE A 106 6.33 7.18 12.21
CA PHE A 106 5.32 7.50 11.20
C PHE A 106 4.50 6.26 10.89
N VAL A 107 3.19 6.42 10.84
CA VAL A 107 2.26 5.34 10.48
C VAL A 107 1.51 5.78 9.24
N ASP A 108 1.62 4.98 8.18
CA ASP A 108 0.96 5.26 6.92
C ASP A 108 -0.20 4.30 6.74
N VAL A 109 -1.39 4.84 6.51
CA VAL A 109 -2.58 4.04 6.26
C VAL A 109 -3.03 4.30 4.83
N SER A 110 -3.33 3.25 4.10
CA SER A 110 -3.81 3.37 2.73
C SER A 110 -4.88 2.34 2.44
N VAL A 111 -5.70 2.60 1.43
CA VAL A 111 -6.64 1.62 0.92
C VAL A 111 -6.03 0.98 -0.31
N GLY A 112 -5.97 -0.34 -0.32
CA GLY A 112 -5.47 -1.13 -1.43
C GLY A 112 -6.59 -1.79 -2.19
N ARG A 113 -6.47 -1.86 -3.51
CA ARG A 113 -7.43 -2.55 -4.35
C ARG A 113 -6.75 -3.03 -5.62
N PHE A 114 -7.27 -4.09 -6.18
CA PHE A 114 -6.75 -4.57 -7.45
C PHE A 114 -7.11 -3.58 -8.55
N TRP A 115 -6.14 -3.25 -9.37
CA TRP A 115 -6.32 -2.31 -10.47
C TRP A 115 -6.40 -3.12 -11.75
N PRO A 116 -7.49 -3.01 -12.52
CA PRO A 116 -7.63 -3.77 -13.74
C PRO A 116 -6.55 -3.46 -14.75
N VAL A 117 -5.94 -4.49 -15.32
CA VAL A 117 -4.87 -4.32 -16.31
C VAL A 117 -5.36 -3.58 -17.53
N ASP A 118 -6.58 -3.86 -17.99
CA ASP A 118 -7.13 -3.17 -19.15
C ASP A 118 -7.25 -1.67 -18.91
N ARG A 119 -7.56 -1.25 -17.71
CA ARG A 119 -7.62 0.16 -17.37
C ARG A 119 -6.25 0.81 -17.44
N ILE A 120 -5.19 0.11 -17.08
CA ILE A 120 -3.85 0.64 -17.16
C ILE A 120 -3.40 0.73 -18.60
N VAL A 121 -3.62 -0.31 -19.39
CA VAL A 121 -3.21 -0.35 -20.79
C VAL A 121 -3.95 0.71 -21.61
N SER A 122 -5.21 0.90 -21.33
CA SER A 122 -6.01 1.86 -22.06
C SER A 122 -6.16 3.18 -21.33
N GLY A 123 -5.27 3.45 -20.40
CA GLY A 123 -5.37 4.65 -19.60
C GLY A 123 -5.56 5.89 -20.36
N LYS A 124 -4.95 5.88 -21.53
CA LYS A 124 -5.12 6.98 -22.29
C LYS A 124 -6.45 6.93 -22.80
N GLY A 125 -6.93 5.83 -23.07
CA GLY A 125 -8.22 5.76 -23.62
C GLY A 125 -9.27 5.89 -22.68
N GLU A 126 -8.99 5.70 -21.52
CA GLU A 126 -9.97 5.74 -20.64
C GLU A 126 -10.57 6.91 -20.56
N ARG A 127 -10.09 7.62 -20.91
CA ARG A 127 -10.60 8.57 -21.01
C ARG A 127 -11.82 8.63 -20.81
N GLY A 128 -12.02 8.19 -20.88
CA GLY A 128 -13.37 8.28 -20.79
C GLY A 128 -13.84 7.51 -19.78
#